data_0a1370604a3e35baa253f24b94daedfa
#
_entry.id   0a1370604a3e35baa253f24b94daedfa
#
_cell.length_a   1.000
_cell.length_b   1.000
_cell.length_c   1.000
_cell.angle_alpha   90.00
_cell.angle_beta   90.00
_cell.angle_gamma   90.00
#
_symmetry.space_group_name_H-M   'P 1'
#
loop_
_entity.id
_entity.type
_entity.pdbx_description
1 polymer ?
#
loop_
_entity_poly.entity_id
_entity_poly.type
_entity_poly.pdbx_seq_one_letter_code
_entity_poly.pdbx_strand_id
1 'polypeptide(L)'
;PQTLLSNLEIAGVDPSRLDALVLSHGHYDHFGGLVGFLTAHKARLKSGLPFFLGGEECFCTREAGIGAGVGDFGALDRKAIDDAGLKVVIAERPALIGGHAFTTGSGIPRSSFERVLSPTRMAVGVRDGVGCFPDRLPADKRAATTLVPDDFE
;
A
#
# COMPACT_ATOMS: atom_id res chain seq x y z
N PRO A 1 3.37 -10.90 9.44
CA PRO A 1 1.94 -11.25 9.34
C PRO A 1 1.36 -11.68 10.69
N GLN A 2 2.11 -12.48 11.47
CA GLN A 2 1.61 -13.09 12.70
C GLN A 2 1.11 -12.06 13.74
N THR A 3 1.84 -10.96 13.91
CA THR A 3 1.46 -9.88 14.85
C THR A 3 0.10 -9.28 14.49
N LEU A 4 -0.14 -8.99 13.20
CA LEU A 4 -1.43 -8.47 12.76
C LEU A 4 -2.56 -9.46 13.04
N LEU A 5 -2.38 -10.74 12.70
CA LEU A 5 -3.38 -11.79 12.92
C LEU A 5 -3.72 -11.93 14.40
N SER A 6 -2.71 -12.00 15.27
CA SER A 6 -2.91 -12.09 16.71
C SER A 6 -3.64 -10.86 17.28
N ASN A 7 -3.28 -9.66 16.82
CA ASN A 7 -3.94 -8.43 17.27
C ASN A 7 -5.41 -8.36 16.83
N LEU A 8 -5.72 -8.78 15.61
CA LEU A 8 -7.10 -8.84 15.12
C LEU A 8 -7.95 -9.83 15.92
N GLU A 9 -7.37 -11.00 16.27
CA GLU A 9 -8.02 -11.99 17.11
C GLU A 9 -8.29 -11.44 18.51
N ILE A 10 -7.29 -10.84 19.16
CA ILE A 10 -7.42 -10.21 20.49
C ILE A 10 -8.47 -9.10 20.46
N ALA A 11 -8.50 -8.30 19.40
CA ALA A 11 -9.47 -7.22 19.24
C ALA A 11 -10.88 -7.72 18.85
N GLY A 12 -11.06 -9.02 18.60
CA GLY A 12 -12.33 -9.60 18.20
C GLY A 12 -12.83 -9.13 16.84
N VAL A 13 -11.90 -8.76 15.93
CA VAL A 13 -12.28 -8.30 14.59
C VAL A 13 -12.77 -9.47 13.75
N ASP A 14 -14.01 -9.39 13.27
CA ASP A 14 -14.57 -10.36 12.34
C ASP A 14 -14.31 -9.93 10.87
N PRO A 15 -13.46 -10.67 10.12
CA PRO A 15 -13.16 -10.34 8.74
C PRO A 15 -14.39 -10.28 7.82
N SER A 16 -15.44 -11.05 8.12
CA SER A 16 -16.68 -11.06 7.32
C SER A 16 -17.50 -9.77 7.41
N ARG A 17 -17.24 -8.97 8.44
CA ARG A 17 -17.95 -7.72 8.71
C ARG A 17 -17.23 -6.48 8.19
N LEU A 18 -16.04 -6.62 7.66
CA LEU A 18 -15.29 -5.48 7.11
C LEU A 18 -16.06 -4.86 5.93
N ASP A 19 -16.10 -3.55 5.88
CA ASP A 19 -16.71 -2.78 4.79
C ASP A 19 -15.66 -2.30 3.78
N ALA A 20 -14.41 -2.18 4.21
CA ALA A 20 -13.27 -1.86 3.36
C ALA A 20 -11.95 -2.22 4.05
N LEU A 21 -10.88 -2.31 3.26
CA LEU A 21 -9.50 -2.23 3.71
C LEU A 21 -8.90 -0.91 3.22
N VAL A 22 -8.01 -0.33 4.00
CA VAL A 22 -7.34 0.93 3.66
C VAL A 22 -5.86 0.78 3.93
N LEU A 23 -5.03 1.11 2.94
CA LEU A 23 -3.59 1.21 3.10
C LEU A 23 -3.21 2.70 3.12
N SER A 24 -2.55 3.15 4.18
CA SER A 24 -2.10 4.53 4.30
C SER A 24 -1.02 4.88 3.26
N HIS A 25 -0.03 4.01 3.11
CA HIS A 25 1.05 4.15 2.13
C HIS A 25 1.79 2.80 1.93
N GLY A 26 2.66 2.73 0.93
CA GLY A 26 3.28 1.48 0.47
C GLY A 26 4.57 1.07 1.18
N HIS A 27 4.74 1.33 2.49
CA HIS A 27 5.86 0.83 3.27
C HIS A 27 5.56 -0.55 3.88
N TYR A 28 6.61 -1.35 4.06
CA TYR A 28 6.50 -2.73 4.52
C TYR A 28 5.81 -2.86 5.89
N ASP A 29 6.10 -1.98 6.82
CA ASP A 29 5.48 -1.97 8.15
C ASP A 29 3.98 -1.67 8.13
N HIS A 30 3.45 -1.17 7.01
CA HIS A 30 2.03 -0.95 6.78
C HIS A 30 1.37 -2.08 5.99
N PHE A 31 2.02 -2.63 4.97
CA PHE A 31 1.43 -3.71 4.17
C PHE A 31 1.92 -5.12 4.52
N GLY A 32 3.02 -5.27 5.25
CA GLY A 32 3.67 -6.58 5.48
C GLY A 32 2.79 -7.62 6.18
N GLY A 33 1.77 -7.19 6.90
CA GLY A 33 0.76 -8.09 7.49
C GLY A 33 -0.36 -8.48 6.55
N LEU A 34 -0.59 -7.72 5.46
CA LEU A 34 -1.78 -7.86 4.61
C LEU A 34 -1.82 -9.21 3.89
N VAL A 35 -0.72 -9.65 3.27
CA VAL A 35 -0.69 -10.94 2.55
C VAL A 35 -1.02 -12.10 3.49
N GLY A 36 -0.48 -12.08 4.71
CA GLY A 36 -0.82 -13.09 5.74
C GLY A 36 -2.30 -13.03 6.15
N PHE A 37 -2.84 -11.83 6.31
CA PHE A 37 -4.26 -11.61 6.59
C PHE A 37 -5.15 -12.16 5.47
N LEU A 38 -4.86 -11.85 4.21
CA LEU A 38 -5.60 -12.34 3.05
C LEU A 38 -5.52 -13.87 2.96
N THR A 39 -4.34 -14.45 3.14
CA THR A 39 -4.15 -15.92 3.12
C THR A 39 -5.02 -16.60 4.18
N ALA A 40 -5.07 -16.05 5.39
CA ALA A 40 -5.83 -16.63 6.49
C ALA A 40 -7.35 -16.44 6.35
N HIS A 41 -7.80 -15.36 5.75
CA HIS A 41 -9.20 -14.92 5.85
C HIS A 41 -9.93 -14.70 4.52
N LYS A 42 -9.29 -14.86 3.34
CA LYS A 42 -9.93 -14.62 2.03
C LYS A 42 -11.30 -15.26 1.86
N ALA A 43 -11.48 -16.49 2.36
CA ALA A 43 -12.76 -17.20 2.29
C ALA A 43 -13.89 -16.57 3.13
N ARG A 44 -13.54 -15.69 4.06
CA ARG A 44 -14.49 -14.99 4.94
C ARG A 44 -14.73 -13.54 4.51
N LEU A 45 -13.90 -13.00 3.63
CA LEU A 45 -14.07 -11.62 3.14
C LEU A 45 -15.27 -11.53 2.19
N LYS A 46 -15.91 -10.37 2.19
CA LYS A 46 -16.95 -10.05 1.22
C LYS A 46 -16.34 -10.05 -0.20
N SER A 47 -17.03 -10.65 -1.16
CA SER A 47 -16.60 -10.61 -2.56
C SER A 47 -16.54 -9.17 -3.04
N GLY A 48 -15.44 -8.79 -3.68
CA GLY A 48 -15.21 -7.42 -4.15
C GLY A 48 -15.05 -6.41 -3.03
N LEU A 49 -14.61 -6.82 -1.83
CA LEU A 49 -14.34 -5.91 -0.72
C LEU A 49 -13.42 -4.78 -1.20
N PRO A 50 -13.82 -3.49 -1.05
CA PRO A 50 -13.00 -2.37 -1.47
C PRO A 50 -11.67 -2.34 -0.70
N PHE A 51 -10.58 -2.15 -1.44
CA PHE A 51 -9.26 -1.92 -0.89
C PHE A 51 -8.75 -0.56 -1.38
N PHE A 52 -8.79 0.43 -0.49
CA PHE A 52 -8.39 1.79 -0.78
C PHE A 52 -6.90 1.98 -0.58
N LEU A 53 -6.26 2.68 -1.52
CA LEU A 53 -4.87 3.12 -1.45
C LEU A 53 -4.68 4.43 -2.23
N GLY A 54 -3.60 5.16 -1.94
CA GLY A 54 -3.37 6.50 -2.47
C GLY A 54 -3.08 6.55 -3.96
N GLY A 55 -2.35 5.55 -4.47
CA GLY A 55 -1.96 5.54 -5.88
C GLY A 55 -1.18 4.29 -6.26
N GLU A 56 -0.74 4.25 -7.51
CA GLU A 56 0.10 3.16 -8.04
C GLU A 56 1.44 3.06 -7.29
N GLU A 57 1.93 4.15 -6.69
CA GLU A 57 3.14 4.21 -5.87
C GLU A 57 3.13 3.20 -4.72
N CYS A 58 1.94 2.88 -4.17
CA CYS A 58 1.81 1.89 -3.11
C CYS A 58 2.33 0.50 -3.51
N PHE A 59 2.42 0.22 -4.80
CA PHE A 59 2.93 -1.04 -5.34
C PHE A 59 4.42 -0.99 -5.71
N CYS A 60 5.06 0.18 -5.72
CA CYS A 60 6.49 0.26 -6.03
C CYS A 60 7.32 -0.41 -4.92
N THR A 61 8.38 -1.10 -5.32
CA THR A 61 9.37 -1.63 -4.38
C THR A 61 10.06 -0.49 -3.64
N ARG A 62 10.32 -0.67 -2.34
CA ARG A 62 11.10 0.28 -1.54
C ARG A 62 12.45 -0.28 -1.21
N GLU A 63 13.45 0.60 -1.34
CA GLU A 63 14.84 0.32 -0.97
C GLU A 63 15.36 1.42 -0.04
N ALA A 64 16.17 1.05 0.95
CA ALA A 64 16.84 2.02 1.83
C ALA A 64 18.27 1.59 2.11
N GLY A 65 19.12 2.57 2.37
CA GLY A 65 20.47 2.32 2.88
C GLY A 65 20.40 1.73 4.30
N ILE A 66 20.97 0.53 4.50
CA ILE A 66 21.09 -0.09 5.81
C ILE A 66 22.57 -0.36 6.08
N GLY A 67 23.16 0.44 6.96
CA GLY A 67 24.60 0.34 7.22
C GLY A 67 25.43 0.58 5.96
N ALA A 68 26.24 -0.39 5.56
CA ALA A 68 27.05 -0.33 4.34
C ALA A 68 26.36 -0.90 3.09
N GLY A 69 25.09 -1.33 3.21
CA GLY A 69 24.32 -1.97 2.13
C GLY A 69 23.01 -1.28 1.79
N VAL A 70 22.33 -1.80 0.82
CA VAL A 70 20.95 -1.42 0.46
C VAL A 70 20.03 -2.57 0.87
N GLY A 71 19.03 -2.27 1.68
CA GLY A 71 17.97 -3.20 2.04
C GLY A 71 16.78 -3.05 1.10
N ASP A 72 16.29 -4.17 0.59
CA ASP A 72 15.04 -4.25 -0.15
C ASP A 72 13.90 -4.53 0.85
N PHE A 73 12.95 -3.63 0.95
CA PHE A 73 11.77 -3.77 1.81
C PHE A 73 10.58 -4.39 1.07
N GLY A 74 10.78 -4.79 -0.18
CA GLY A 74 9.74 -5.40 -0.98
C GLY A 74 8.68 -4.42 -1.46
N ALA A 75 7.62 -5.00 -1.99
CA ALA A 75 6.46 -4.28 -2.51
C ALA A 75 5.16 -4.99 -2.15
N LEU A 76 4.07 -4.26 -2.19
CA LEU A 76 2.73 -4.81 -2.04
C LEU A 76 2.44 -5.77 -3.19
N ASP A 77 2.10 -7.02 -2.86
CA ASP A 77 1.81 -8.06 -3.84
C ASP A 77 0.40 -7.90 -4.44
N ARG A 78 0.34 -7.37 -5.66
CA ARG A 78 -0.89 -7.20 -6.43
C ARG A 78 -1.61 -8.53 -6.67
N LYS A 79 -0.84 -9.60 -6.94
CA LYS A 79 -1.43 -10.92 -7.18
C LYS A 79 -2.16 -11.44 -5.94
N ALA A 80 -1.61 -11.24 -4.75
CA ALA A 80 -2.28 -11.66 -3.52
C ALA A 80 -3.60 -10.90 -3.29
N ILE A 81 -3.67 -9.63 -3.70
CA ILE A 81 -4.88 -8.81 -3.64
C ILE A 81 -5.94 -9.33 -4.61
N ASP A 82 -5.54 -9.61 -5.86
CA ASP A 82 -6.42 -10.13 -6.91
C ASP A 82 -6.92 -11.54 -6.54
N ASP A 83 -6.05 -12.42 -6.07
CA ASP A 83 -6.38 -13.80 -5.65
C ASP A 83 -7.33 -13.82 -4.43
N ALA A 84 -7.33 -12.77 -3.62
CA ALA A 84 -8.27 -12.59 -2.52
C ALA A 84 -9.62 -11.98 -2.96
N GLY A 85 -9.75 -11.60 -4.22
CA GLY A 85 -10.96 -11.00 -4.78
C GLY A 85 -11.25 -9.58 -4.27
N LEU A 86 -10.24 -8.84 -3.86
CA LEU A 86 -10.38 -7.44 -3.44
C LEU A 86 -10.56 -6.54 -4.67
N LYS A 87 -11.34 -5.47 -4.49
CA LYS A 87 -11.48 -4.41 -5.48
C LYS A 87 -10.58 -3.24 -5.12
N VAL A 88 -9.46 -3.08 -5.83
CA VAL A 88 -8.57 -1.92 -5.66
C VAL A 88 -9.30 -0.64 -6.04
N VAL A 89 -9.26 0.35 -5.15
CA VAL A 89 -9.83 1.69 -5.34
C VAL A 89 -8.72 2.72 -5.07
N ILE A 90 -8.33 3.43 -6.11
CA ILE A 90 -7.36 4.54 -5.98
C ILE A 90 -8.09 5.76 -5.43
N ALA A 91 -7.67 6.22 -4.25
CA ALA A 91 -8.25 7.35 -3.55
C ALA A 91 -7.49 8.65 -3.84
N GLU A 92 -7.57 9.15 -5.07
CA GLU A 92 -6.93 10.42 -5.46
C GLU A 92 -7.59 11.63 -4.79
N ARG A 93 -8.84 11.52 -4.43
CA ARG A 93 -9.65 12.58 -3.80
C ARG A 93 -10.29 12.09 -2.51
N PRO A 94 -10.69 13.01 -1.61
CA PRO A 94 -11.45 12.62 -0.44
C PRO A 94 -12.66 11.75 -0.81
N ALA A 95 -12.79 10.61 -0.14
CA ALA A 95 -13.86 9.66 -0.39
C ALA A 95 -14.42 9.10 0.91
N LEU A 96 -15.74 8.93 0.97
CA LEU A 96 -16.41 8.32 2.11
C LEU A 96 -16.26 6.79 2.02
N ILE A 97 -15.91 6.16 3.14
CA ILE A 97 -15.72 4.72 3.28
C ILE A 97 -16.74 4.18 4.27
N GLY A 98 -17.53 3.19 3.85
CA GLY A 98 -18.48 2.50 4.71
C GLY A 98 -19.52 3.39 5.39
N GLY A 99 -19.66 4.65 4.98
CA GLY A 99 -20.61 5.60 5.56
C GLY A 99 -20.14 6.30 6.85
N HIS A 100 -18.96 5.97 7.39
CA HIS A 100 -18.51 6.45 8.72
C HIS A 100 -17.01 6.79 8.80
N ALA A 101 -16.25 6.57 7.74
CA ALA A 101 -14.85 6.98 7.63
C ALA A 101 -14.62 7.68 6.30
N PHE A 102 -13.53 8.40 6.15
CA PHE A 102 -13.15 9.03 4.88
C PHE A 102 -11.64 9.03 4.67
N THR A 103 -11.23 9.00 3.41
CA THR A 103 -9.84 9.25 3.02
C THR A 103 -9.66 10.75 2.76
N THR A 104 -8.43 11.23 2.94
CA THR A 104 -8.04 12.58 2.53
C THR A 104 -7.75 12.68 1.03
N GLY A 105 -7.54 11.54 0.38
CA GLY A 105 -6.99 11.47 -0.98
C GLY A 105 -5.47 11.57 -0.97
N SER A 106 -4.83 11.32 -2.13
CA SER A 106 -3.38 11.34 -2.29
C SER A 106 -2.81 12.72 -2.67
N GLY A 107 -3.62 13.64 -3.10
CA GLY A 107 -3.18 14.96 -3.60
C GLY A 107 -3.12 16.07 -2.54
N ILE A 108 -2.63 15.78 -1.32
CA ILE A 108 -2.53 16.81 -0.27
C ILE A 108 -1.33 17.71 -0.58
N PRO A 109 -1.53 19.04 -0.77
CA PRO A 109 -0.43 19.96 -1.00
C PRO A 109 0.51 20.01 0.21
N ARG A 110 1.80 19.82 -0.03
CA ARG A 110 2.81 19.99 1.03
C ARG A 110 3.00 21.46 1.37
N SER A 111 3.09 21.75 2.65
CA SER A 111 3.52 23.05 3.09
C SER A 111 5.03 23.27 2.86
N SER A 112 5.45 24.53 2.76
CA SER A 112 6.88 24.86 2.52
C SER A 112 7.81 24.43 3.65
N PHE A 113 7.29 24.15 4.83
CA PHE A 113 8.07 23.75 6.01
C PHE A 113 8.04 22.21 6.25
N GLU A 114 7.08 21.49 5.67
CA GLU A 114 7.02 20.03 5.75
C GLU A 114 8.02 19.42 4.77
N ARG A 115 9.14 18.96 5.30
CA ARG A 115 10.16 18.25 4.53
C ARG A 115 10.32 16.88 5.13
N VAL A 116 9.87 15.88 4.41
CA VAL A 116 10.15 14.51 4.76
C VAL A 116 11.52 14.15 4.19
N LEU A 117 12.48 13.90 5.07
CA LEU A 117 13.78 13.33 4.72
C LEU A 117 13.69 11.82 4.88
N SER A 118 13.04 11.16 3.92
CA SER A 118 13.03 9.71 3.91
C SER A 118 14.36 9.18 3.36
N PRO A 119 15.00 8.23 4.05
CA PRO A 119 16.15 7.51 3.50
C PRO A 119 15.72 6.48 2.45
N THR A 120 14.42 6.27 2.27
CA THR A 120 13.88 5.29 1.32
C THR A 120 13.80 5.85 -0.08
N ARG A 121 13.87 4.94 -1.04
CA ARG A 121 13.70 5.20 -2.47
C ARG A 121 12.66 4.24 -3.04
N MET A 122 11.86 4.70 -3.96
CA MET A 122 11.00 3.85 -4.76
C MET A 122 11.73 3.36 -6.00
N ALA A 123 11.74 2.05 -6.20
CA ALA A 123 12.15 1.45 -7.46
C ALA A 123 10.94 1.37 -8.39
N VAL A 124 10.99 2.13 -9.48
CA VAL A 124 9.91 2.16 -10.47
C VAL A 124 10.03 0.96 -11.41
N GLY A 125 8.93 0.26 -11.60
CA GLY A 125 8.82 -0.89 -12.48
C GLY A 125 8.45 -2.18 -11.77
N VAL A 126 8.30 -3.23 -12.57
CA VAL A 126 7.99 -4.59 -12.10
C VAL A 126 9.25 -5.44 -12.15
N ARG A 127 9.59 -6.10 -11.05
CA ARG A 127 10.66 -7.09 -10.94
C ARG A 127 10.07 -8.38 -10.39
N ASP A 128 10.30 -9.50 -11.07
CA ASP A 128 9.81 -10.84 -10.66
C ASP A 128 8.30 -10.90 -10.38
N GLY A 129 7.50 -10.14 -11.16
CA GLY A 129 6.06 -10.09 -11.03
C GLY A 129 5.52 -9.14 -9.93
N VAL A 130 6.39 -8.49 -9.18
CA VAL A 130 6.04 -7.56 -8.09
C VAL A 130 6.55 -6.16 -8.43
N GLY A 131 5.79 -5.13 -8.07
CA GLY A 131 6.15 -3.73 -8.31
C GLY A 131 5.02 -2.90 -8.92
N CYS A 132 5.33 -1.66 -9.28
CA CYS A 132 4.39 -0.74 -9.89
C CYS A 132 4.49 -0.66 -11.40
N PHE A 133 3.40 -0.29 -12.05
CA PHE A 133 3.35 -0.07 -13.50
C PHE A 133 3.70 1.39 -13.81
N PRO A 134 4.83 1.67 -14.50
CA PRO A 134 5.30 3.04 -14.73
C PRO A 134 4.27 3.95 -15.42
N ASP A 135 3.47 3.39 -16.34
CA ASP A 135 2.43 4.11 -17.07
C ASP A 135 1.25 4.57 -16.20
N ARG A 136 1.09 3.98 -15.01
CA ARG A 136 0.06 4.33 -14.04
C ARG A 136 0.54 5.30 -12.96
N LEU A 137 1.83 5.60 -12.92
CA LEU A 137 2.39 6.58 -12.00
C LEU A 137 2.11 8.01 -12.45
N PRO A 138 2.13 9.00 -11.54
CA PRO A 138 2.15 10.41 -11.88
C PRO A 138 3.27 10.75 -12.88
N ALA A 139 3.06 11.76 -13.72
CA ALA A 139 3.93 12.05 -14.85
C ALA A 139 5.39 12.35 -14.46
N ASP A 140 5.57 12.98 -13.32
CA ASP A 140 6.87 13.32 -12.72
C ASP A 140 7.64 12.09 -12.22
N LYS A 141 6.93 10.99 -11.94
CA LYS A 141 7.50 9.71 -11.46
C LYS A 141 7.68 8.67 -12.59
N ARG A 142 6.98 8.83 -13.73
CA ARG A 142 6.99 7.85 -14.85
C ARG A 142 8.34 7.66 -15.52
N ALA A 143 9.08 8.74 -15.70
CA ALA A 143 10.35 8.73 -16.40
C ALA A 143 11.48 8.08 -15.61
N ALA A 144 11.28 7.81 -14.34
CA ALA A 144 12.29 7.22 -13.50
C ALA A 144 12.34 5.72 -13.72
N THR A 145 13.22 5.26 -14.61
CA THR A 145 13.65 3.84 -14.67
C THR A 145 14.57 3.47 -13.52
N THR A 146 14.84 4.40 -12.63
CA THR A 146 15.77 4.35 -11.51
C THR A 146 15.03 4.65 -10.20
N LEU A 147 15.75 4.59 -9.10
CA LEU A 147 15.24 4.93 -7.78
C LEU A 147 14.85 6.41 -7.70
N VAL A 148 13.62 6.67 -7.33
CA VAL A 148 13.13 8.02 -7.01
C VAL A 148 13.00 8.21 -5.51
N PRO A 149 13.11 9.45 -4.99
CA PRO A 149 12.80 9.71 -3.58
C PRO A 149 11.40 9.20 -3.23
N ASP A 150 11.30 8.54 -2.09
CA ASP A 150 10.03 8.14 -1.54
C ASP A 150 9.49 9.30 -0.68
N ASP A 151 8.39 9.84 -1.07
CA ASP A 151 7.81 11.04 -0.46
C ASP A 151 6.61 10.74 0.45
N PHE A 152 6.37 9.48 0.77
CA PHE A 152 5.30 9.02 1.66
C PHE A 152 3.87 9.43 1.21
N GLU A 153 3.63 9.49 -0.07
CA GLU A 153 2.27 9.69 -0.59
C GLU A 153 1.41 8.43 -0.58
#